data_4fd2e69416011a0cddc4c2db8acdecd9
#
_entry.id   4fd2e69416011a0cddc4c2db8acdecd9
#
_cell.length_a   1.000
_cell.length_b   1.000
_cell.length_c   1.000
_cell.angle_alpha   90.00
_cell.angle_beta   90.00
_cell.angle_gamma   90.00
#
_symmetry.space_group_name_H-M   'P 1'
#
loop_
_entity.id
_entity.type
_entity.pdbx_description
1 polymer ?
#
loop_
_entity_poly.entity_id
_entity_poly.type
_entity_poly.pdbx_seq_one_letter_code
_entity_poly.pdbx_strand_id
1 'polypeptide(L)'
;MKKLSVIVFLVLGLLLFLYNYSFSIKTYLKCESFNQESEKVSYFAFDKHHIWSDYDQINSKFKKKSNSSYGEKNVISATFFDGTIKINREKGTIVIKQGFTLLGESKPDLVLNCEKISKRKLPKAKIDRKF
;
A
#
# COMPACT_ATOMS: atom_id res chain seq x y z
N MET A 1 -29.27 35.02 16.29
CA MET A 1 -28.82 33.61 16.58
C MET A 1 -28.61 32.74 15.38
N LYS A 2 -29.08 33.13 14.19
CA LYS A 2 -28.83 32.39 12.95
C LYS A 2 -27.33 32.30 12.57
N LYS A 3 -26.50 33.29 12.95
CA LYS A 3 -25.07 33.34 12.69
C LYS A 3 -24.28 32.27 13.47
N LEU A 4 -24.68 31.95 14.70
CA LEU A 4 -24.00 30.93 15.50
C LEU A 4 -24.22 29.54 14.93
N SER A 5 -25.40 29.23 14.45
CA SER A 5 -25.77 27.97 13.81
C SER A 5 -24.96 27.73 12.54
N VAL A 6 -24.78 28.76 11.70
CA VAL A 6 -23.96 28.67 10.48
C VAL A 6 -22.48 28.40 10.79
N ILE A 7 -21.92 29.07 11.79
CA ILE A 7 -20.53 28.85 12.23
C ILE A 7 -20.34 27.42 12.74
N VAL A 8 -21.29 26.89 13.53
CA VAL A 8 -21.23 25.50 14.01
C VAL A 8 -21.25 24.50 12.84
N PHE A 9 -22.11 24.71 11.85
CA PHE A 9 -22.15 23.86 10.65
C PHE A 9 -20.86 23.90 9.85
N LEU A 10 -20.26 25.08 9.67
CA LEU A 10 -18.97 25.22 8.96
C LEU A 10 -17.84 24.50 9.69
N VAL A 11 -17.76 24.63 11.01
CA VAL A 11 -16.73 23.95 11.84
C VAL A 11 -16.91 22.44 11.79
N LEU A 12 -18.13 21.93 11.91
CA LEU A 12 -18.42 20.49 11.82
C LEU A 12 -18.07 19.94 10.44
N GLY A 13 -18.42 20.66 9.37
CA GLY A 13 -18.08 20.26 8.02
C GLY A 13 -16.58 20.21 7.79
N LEU A 14 -15.83 21.19 8.31
CA LEU A 14 -14.38 21.23 8.23
C LEU A 14 -13.74 20.07 9.00
N LEU A 15 -14.22 19.78 10.21
CA LEU A 15 -13.72 18.66 11.03
C LEU A 15 -13.96 17.31 10.34
N LEU A 16 -15.14 17.11 9.75
CA LEU A 16 -15.46 15.90 8.99
C LEU A 16 -14.57 15.77 7.76
N PHE A 17 -14.32 16.86 7.05
CA PHE A 17 -13.43 16.88 5.89
C PHE A 17 -12.00 16.52 6.27
N LEU A 18 -11.46 17.13 7.34
CA LEU A 18 -10.12 16.83 7.84
C LEU A 18 -10.02 15.38 8.34
N TYR A 19 -11.06 14.88 9.00
CA TYR A 19 -11.12 13.50 9.47
C TYR A 19 -11.06 12.52 8.30
N ASN A 20 -11.86 12.69 7.26
CA ASN A 20 -11.85 11.87 6.07
C ASN A 20 -10.54 11.98 5.31
N TYR A 21 -9.99 13.18 5.20
CA TYR A 21 -8.70 13.42 4.54
C TYR A 21 -7.55 12.70 5.23
N SER A 22 -7.47 12.75 6.57
CA SER A 22 -6.43 12.08 7.33
C SER A 22 -6.48 10.54 7.19
N PHE A 23 -7.66 9.95 7.00
CA PHE A 23 -7.82 8.52 6.76
C PHE A 23 -7.53 8.09 5.33
N SER A 24 -7.46 9.01 4.38
CA SER A 24 -7.13 8.71 2.99
C SER A 24 -5.64 8.80 2.67
N ILE A 25 -4.80 9.17 3.64
CA ILE A 25 -3.35 9.25 3.45
C ILE A 25 -2.76 7.87 3.26
N LYS A 26 -2.11 7.68 2.11
CA LYS A 26 -1.40 6.45 1.79
C LYS A 26 -0.02 6.44 2.41
N THR A 27 0.38 5.28 2.92
CA THR A 27 1.76 5.02 3.32
C THR A 27 2.44 4.26 2.19
N TYR A 28 3.60 4.76 1.74
CA TYR A 28 4.37 4.14 0.66
C TYR A 28 5.54 3.37 1.26
N LEU A 29 5.81 2.18 0.73
CA LEU A 29 6.84 1.28 1.21
C LEU A 29 7.77 0.87 0.06
N LYS A 30 9.06 0.89 0.36
CA LYS A 30 10.10 0.28 -0.47
C LYS A 30 10.53 -1.01 0.19
N CYS A 31 10.39 -2.13 -0.49
CA CYS A 31 10.63 -3.46 0.05
C CYS A 31 11.71 -4.20 -0.71
N GLU A 32 12.57 -4.89 0.02
CA GLU A 32 13.65 -5.70 -0.53
C GLU A 32 13.50 -7.16 -0.13
N SER A 33 13.80 -8.06 -1.05
CA SER A 33 13.74 -9.50 -0.81
C SER A 33 14.99 -10.00 -0.06
N PHE A 34 14.78 -10.82 0.97
CA PHE A 34 15.84 -11.29 1.87
C PHE A 34 16.76 -12.36 1.27
N ASN A 35 16.29 -13.17 0.35
CA ASN A 35 16.93 -14.46 0.01
C ASN A 35 17.19 -14.67 -1.48
N GLN A 36 17.30 -13.62 -2.27
CA GLN A 36 17.56 -13.80 -3.69
C GLN A 36 18.91 -13.23 -4.09
N GLU A 37 19.62 -13.96 -4.94
CA GLU A 37 20.87 -13.54 -5.56
C GLU A 37 20.74 -12.24 -6.37
N SER A 38 19.51 -11.85 -6.73
CA SER A 38 19.21 -10.57 -7.34
C SER A 38 18.38 -9.71 -6.37
N GLU A 39 18.88 -8.55 -6.04
CA GLU A 39 18.16 -7.55 -5.26
C GLU A 39 16.95 -7.05 -6.05
N LYS A 40 15.79 -7.66 -5.83
CA LYS A 40 14.53 -7.14 -6.35
C LYS A 40 13.94 -6.17 -5.36
N VAL A 41 13.83 -4.92 -5.76
CA VAL A 41 13.14 -3.89 -5.02
C VAL A 41 11.69 -3.84 -5.50
N SER A 42 10.76 -3.94 -4.56
CA SER A 42 9.33 -3.84 -4.83
C SER A 42 8.74 -2.66 -4.06
N TYR A 43 7.71 -2.05 -4.61
CA TYR A 43 7.02 -0.94 -3.98
C TYR A 43 5.58 -1.30 -3.68
N PHE A 44 5.12 -0.87 -2.51
CA PHE A 44 3.76 -1.09 -2.04
C PHE A 44 3.22 0.21 -1.46
N ALA A 45 1.91 0.31 -1.40
CA ALA A 45 1.25 1.37 -0.67
C ALA A 45 0.06 0.78 0.09
N PHE A 46 -0.29 1.38 1.18
CA PHE A 46 -1.49 1.00 1.93
C PHE A 46 -2.11 2.21 2.61
N ASP A 47 -3.40 2.12 2.83
CA ASP A 47 -4.15 3.01 3.70
C ASP A 47 -5.05 2.18 4.63
N LYS A 48 -6.03 2.81 5.27
CA LYS A 48 -6.93 2.12 6.19
C LYS A 48 -7.77 1.03 5.52
N HIS A 49 -8.04 1.14 4.23
CA HIS A 49 -9.01 0.29 3.52
C HIS A 49 -8.45 -0.52 2.38
N HIS A 50 -7.26 -0.18 1.89
CA HIS A 50 -6.70 -0.78 0.67
C HIS A 50 -5.21 -1.05 0.78
N ILE A 51 -4.76 -2.04 0.00
CA ILE A 51 -3.35 -2.29 -0.28
C ILE A 51 -3.15 -2.20 -1.80
N TRP A 52 -2.13 -1.46 -2.21
CA TRP A 52 -1.70 -1.34 -3.60
C TRP A 52 -0.38 -2.09 -3.78
N SER A 53 -0.27 -2.82 -4.87
CA SER A 53 0.92 -3.57 -5.23
C SER A 53 1.19 -3.49 -6.74
N ASP A 54 2.29 -4.11 -7.16
CA ASP A 54 2.70 -4.16 -8.55
C ASP A 54 2.85 -2.76 -9.16
N TYR A 55 3.83 -2.02 -8.64
CA TYR A 55 4.11 -0.66 -9.08
C TYR A 55 4.69 -0.63 -10.48
N ASP A 56 4.05 0.11 -11.37
CA ASP A 56 4.48 0.33 -12.74
C ASP A 56 5.27 1.64 -12.83
N GLN A 57 6.58 1.53 -13.07
CA GLN A 57 7.46 2.69 -13.20
C GLN A 57 7.15 3.53 -14.44
N ILE A 58 6.69 2.89 -15.52
CA ILE A 58 6.42 3.57 -16.80
C ILE A 58 5.25 4.53 -16.65
N ASN A 59 4.17 4.08 -16.01
CA ASN A 59 2.96 4.87 -15.81
C ASN A 59 2.90 5.55 -14.43
N SER A 60 3.89 5.32 -13.59
CA SER A 60 3.99 5.87 -12.22
C SER A 60 2.74 5.57 -11.38
N LYS A 61 2.23 4.35 -11.47
CA LYS A 61 1.04 3.92 -10.72
C LYS A 61 1.10 2.44 -10.33
N PHE A 62 0.33 2.09 -9.32
CA PHE A 62 0.15 0.69 -8.91
C PHE A 62 -0.88 0.01 -9.81
N LYS A 63 -0.55 -1.17 -10.32
CA LYS A 63 -1.44 -1.95 -11.19
C LYS A 63 -2.49 -2.73 -10.40
N LYS A 64 -2.20 -3.12 -9.17
CA LYS A 64 -3.07 -3.94 -8.34
C LYS A 64 -3.53 -3.18 -7.11
N LYS A 65 -4.80 -3.30 -6.79
CA LYS A 65 -5.43 -2.71 -5.61
C LYS A 65 -6.44 -3.71 -5.05
N SER A 66 -6.41 -3.92 -3.74
CA SER A 66 -7.39 -4.77 -3.07
C SER A 66 -7.82 -4.17 -1.75
N ASN A 67 -9.03 -4.53 -1.32
CA ASN A 67 -9.53 -4.15 -0.01
C ASN A 67 -8.70 -4.82 1.08
N SER A 68 -8.30 -4.06 2.09
CA SER A 68 -7.56 -4.58 3.22
C SER A 68 -8.46 -4.85 4.41
N SER A 69 -8.06 -5.81 5.21
CA SER A 69 -8.68 -6.08 6.51
C SER A 69 -7.63 -6.03 7.60
N TYR A 70 -8.02 -5.52 8.77
CA TYR A 70 -7.19 -5.55 9.97
C TYR A 70 -7.42 -6.87 10.68
N GLY A 71 -6.35 -7.67 10.81
CA GLY A 71 -6.36 -8.88 11.63
C GLY A 71 -5.87 -8.59 13.04
N GLU A 72 -4.80 -9.25 13.46
CA GLU A 72 -4.12 -8.98 14.70
C GLU A 72 -3.51 -7.58 14.73
N LYS A 73 -3.13 -7.11 15.93
CA LYS A 73 -2.48 -5.82 16.16
C LYS A 73 -1.36 -5.54 15.14
N ASN A 74 -1.49 -4.44 14.41
CA ASN A 74 -0.48 -3.96 13.45
C ASN A 74 -0.31 -4.81 12.19
N VAL A 75 -1.18 -5.77 11.92
CA VAL A 75 -1.17 -6.56 10.69
C VAL A 75 -2.33 -6.17 9.81
N ILE A 76 -2.02 -5.78 8.57
CA ILE A 76 -3.00 -5.48 7.52
C ILE A 76 -2.86 -6.55 6.45
N SER A 77 -3.96 -7.16 6.06
CA SER A 77 -3.96 -8.18 5.02
C SER A 77 -4.92 -7.84 3.89
N ALA A 78 -4.58 -8.26 2.68
CA ALA A 78 -5.43 -8.17 1.51
C ALA A 78 -5.28 -9.42 0.65
N THR A 79 -6.37 -9.87 0.07
CA THR A 79 -6.38 -11.01 -0.85
C THR A 79 -6.45 -10.49 -2.28
N PHE A 80 -5.47 -10.89 -3.08
CA PHE A 80 -5.41 -10.62 -4.51
C PHE A 80 -5.73 -11.90 -5.28
N PHE A 81 -5.98 -11.78 -6.57
CA PHE A 81 -6.30 -12.92 -7.43
C PHE A 81 -5.22 -14.03 -7.37
N ASP A 82 -3.95 -13.64 -7.28
CA ASP A 82 -2.79 -14.53 -7.30
C ASP A 82 -2.17 -14.82 -5.92
N GLY A 83 -2.81 -14.38 -4.83
CA GLY A 83 -2.31 -14.65 -3.49
C GLY A 83 -2.76 -13.65 -2.44
N THR A 84 -2.16 -13.73 -1.27
CA THR A 84 -2.46 -12.87 -0.13
C THR A 84 -1.24 -12.09 0.30
N ILE A 85 -1.39 -10.81 0.59
CA ILE A 85 -0.34 -9.93 1.11
C ILE A 85 -0.67 -9.57 2.55
N LYS A 86 0.29 -9.77 3.46
CA LYS A 86 0.18 -9.39 4.87
C LYS A 86 1.29 -8.39 5.21
N ILE A 87 0.91 -7.21 5.66
CA ILE A 87 1.83 -6.15 6.07
C ILE A 87 1.89 -6.13 7.60
N ASN A 88 3.06 -6.41 8.16
CA ASN A 88 3.31 -6.27 9.59
C ASN A 88 3.98 -4.91 9.84
N ARG A 89 3.20 -3.96 10.36
CA ARG A 89 3.67 -2.58 10.57
C ARG A 89 4.67 -2.46 11.71
N GLU A 90 4.62 -3.38 12.66
CA GLU A 90 5.53 -3.39 13.81
C GLU A 90 6.93 -3.86 13.41
N LYS A 91 7.01 -4.94 12.64
CA LYS A 91 8.27 -5.51 12.16
C LYS A 91 8.80 -4.85 10.89
N GLY A 92 7.98 -4.08 10.18
CA GLY A 92 8.33 -3.51 8.89
C GLY A 92 8.52 -4.56 7.80
N THR A 93 7.74 -5.64 7.82
CA THR A 93 7.84 -6.74 6.87
C THR A 93 6.54 -6.94 6.10
N ILE A 94 6.67 -7.46 4.88
CA ILE A 94 5.54 -7.92 4.08
C ILE A 94 5.75 -9.41 3.79
N VAL A 95 4.73 -10.20 4.06
CA VAL A 95 4.69 -11.62 3.69
C VAL A 95 3.71 -11.78 2.54
N ILE A 96 4.20 -12.32 1.43
CA ILE A 96 3.40 -12.62 0.26
C ILE A 96 3.19 -14.13 0.19
N LYS A 97 1.96 -14.57 0.40
CA LYS A 97 1.55 -15.96 0.19
C LYS A 97 1.09 -16.12 -1.24
N GLN A 98 1.87 -16.83 -2.04
CA GLN A 98 1.53 -17.10 -3.42
C GLN A 98 0.47 -18.20 -3.50
N GLY A 99 -0.45 -18.08 -4.48
CA GLY A 99 -1.48 -19.08 -4.70
C GLY A 99 -0.91 -20.42 -5.18
N PHE A 100 -1.80 -21.42 -5.23
CA PHE A 100 -1.44 -22.75 -5.70
C PHE A 100 -1.09 -22.74 -7.20
N THR A 101 -0.08 -23.51 -7.59
CA THR A 101 0.18 -23.80 -9.00
C THR A 101 -0.89 -24.75 -9.56
N LEU A 102 -0.97 -24.86 -10.88
CA LEU A 102 -1.89 -25.79 -11.56
C LEU A 102 -1.68 -27.26 -11.16
N LEU A 103 -0.49 -27.59 -10.61
CA LEU A 103 -0.15 -28.93 -10.14
C LEU A 103 -0.46 -29.14 -8.64
N GLY A 104 -1.08 -28.17 -7.98
CA GLY A 104 -1.43 -28.26 -6.56
C GLY A 104 -0.27 -28.02 -5.59
N GLU A 105 0.91 -27.67 -6.10
CA GLU A 105 2.07 -27.33 -5.26
C GLU A 105 1.96 -25.90 -4.76
N SER A 106 2.10 -25.70 -3.44
CA SER A 106 2.18 -24.37 -2.87
C SER A 106 3.59 -23.80 -3.05
N LYS A 107 3.67 -22.57 -3.56
CA LYS A 107 4.94 -21.84 -3.59
C LYS A 107 5.30 -21.36 -2.19
N PRO A 108 6.61 -21.30 -1.84
CA PRO A 108 7.02 -20.80 -0.54
C PRO A 108 6.61 -19.33 -0.36
N ASP A 109 6.35 -18.94 0.89
CA ASP A 109 6.03 -17.56 1.23
C ASP A 109 7.24 -16.67 0.94
N LEU A 110 6.99 -15.51 0.36
CA LEU A 110 8.02 -14.50 0.13
C LEU A 110 7.96 -13.47 1.25
N VAL A 111 9.08 -13.30 1.96
CA VAL A 111 9.22 -12.31 3.02
C VAL A 111 10.08 -11.15 2.55
N LEU A 112 9.54 -9.95 2.65
CA LEU A 112 10.22 -8.71 2.24
C LEU A 112 10.45 -7.82 3.45
N ASN A 113 11.62 -7.20 3.51
CA ASN A 113 11.90 -6.11 4.44
C ASN A 113 11.54 -4.78 3.79
N CYS A 114 10.80 -3.97 4.52
CA CYS A 114 10.26 -2.74 3.99
C CYS A 114 10.67 -1.54 4.83
N GLU A 115 10.85 -0.40 4.17
CA GLU A 115 11.01 0.89 4.79
C GLU A 115 9.95 1.86 4.28
N LYS A 116 9.51 2.77 5.15
CA LYS A 116 8.59 3.82 4.77
C LYS A 116 9.33 4.86 3.94
N ILE A 117 8.77 5.21 2.79
CA ILE A 117 9.29 6.24 1.91
C ILE A 117 8.24 7.30 1.65
N SER A 118 8.66 8.48 1.18
CA SER A 118 7.74 9.49 0.68
C SER A 118 7.34 9.15 -0.76
N LYS A 119 6.18 9.64 -1.19
CA LYS A 119 5.69 9.46 -2.57
C LYS A 119 6.71 9.95 -3.62
N ARG A 120 7.50 10.96 -3.29
CA ARG A 120 8.53 11.53 -4.18
C ARG A 120 9.67 10.56 -4.48
N LYS A 121 9.91 9.60 -3.60
CA LYS A 121 10.98 8.60 -3.74
C LYS A 121 10.55 7.39 -4.58
N LEU A 122 9.30 7.30 -5.00
CA LEU A 122 8.87 6.28 -5.95
C LEU A 122 9.59 6.49 -7.29
N PRO A 123 10.12 5.41 -7.89
CA PRO A 123 10.83 5.53 -9.15
C PRO A 123 9.90 6.03 -10.26
N LYS A 124 10.40 6.98 -11.03
CA LYS A 124 9.72 7.50 -12.21
C LYS A 124 10.49 7.06 -13.44
N ALA A 125 9.78 6.73 -14.50
CA ALA A 125 10.42 6.44 -15.76
C ALA A 125 11.21 7.66 -16.23
N LYS A 126 12.51 7.46 -16.46
CA LYS A 126 13.31 8.43 -17.22
C LYS A 126 12.92 8.28 -18.67
N ILE A 127 11.96 9.09 -19.12
CA ILE A 127 11.62 9.15 -20.54
C ILE A 127 12.67 10.00 -21.21
N ASP A 128 13.66 9.36 -21.81
CA ASP A 128 14.54 10.02 -22.77
C ASP A 128 13.73 10.30 -24.03
N ARG A 129 13.12 11.47 -24.04
CA ARG A 129 12.44 11.95 -25.24
C ARG A 129 13.49 12.38 -26.27
N LYS A 130 13.77 11.52 -27.20
CA LYS A 130 14.61 11.87 -28.36
C LYS A 130 13.85 12.64 -29.43
N PHE A 131 12.56 12.82 -29.25
CA PHE A 131 11.70 13.53 -30.20
C PHE A 131 10.82 14.56 -29.51
#